data_92e711e57f217fdd8bbb776f83ff452b
#
_entry.id   92e711e57f217fdd8bbb776f83ff452b
#
_cell.length_a   1.000
_cell.length_b   1.000
_cell.length_c   1.000
_cell.angle_alpha   90.00
_cell.angle_beta   90.00
_cell.angle_gamma   90.00
#
_symmetry.space_group_name_H-M   'P 1'
#
loop_
_entity.id
_entity.type
_entity.pdbx_description
1 polymer ?
#
loop_
_entity_poly.entity_id
_entity_poly.type
_entity_poly.pdbx_seq_one_letter_code
_entity_poly.pdbx_strand_id
1 'polypeptide(L)'
;MTTKVFLNRASWVILTLLLIPAGAVMASENAVPGDSMYSTKIVLEDALLLVMKPSNSATSDIEMKFTKRRLLEVEQVADTPFVIKSLKNLNEQVTDTTTSIGKVKNLDKQAEQVAEYIQTLQETQASLGQQQVAAANQANNPTNPNPTNPNPTNKVVNNYYYESNSYVDEAAQAELRIQFEATQVEIAAELERLRLVALENERLQQQHQAEAAALEA
;
A
#
# COMPACT_ATOMS: atom_id res chain seq x y z
N MET A 1 -8.73 43.82 26.76
CA MET A 1 -8.06 43.14 25.63
C MET A 1 -8.99 43.22 24.44
N THR A 2 -8.62 43.90 23.37
CA THR A 2 -9.54 44.18 22.26
C THR A 2 -9.79 42.92 21.44
N THR A 3 -11.02 42.68 21.04
CA THR A 3 -11.52 41.53 20.27
C THR A 3 -10.64 41.23 19.03
N LYS A 4 -10.09 42.28 18.41
CA LYS A 4 -9.16 42.16 17.25
C LYS A 4 -7.85 41.42 17.58
N VAL A 5 -7.29 41.63 18.78
CA VAL A 5 -6.04 40.95 19.21
C VAL A 5 -6.29 39.46 19.49
N PHE A 6 -7.47 39.16 20.05
CA PHE A 6 -7.87 37.77 20.31
C PHE A 6 -8.13 37.00 19.01
N LEU A 7 -8.85 37.59 18.04
CA LEU A 7 -9.09 36.99 16.72
C LEU A 7 -7.78 36.75 15.99
N ASN A 8 -6.85 37.69 16.02
CA ASN A 8 -5.56 37.53 15.33
C ASN A 8 -4.72 36.40 15.94
N ARG A 9 -4.68 36.27 17.26
CA ARG A 9 -3.98 35.17 17.95
C ARG A 9 -4.63 33.80 17.68
N ALA A 10 -5.97 33.74 17.74
CA ALA A 10 -6.71 32.52 17.41
C ALA A 10 -6.49 32.07 15.95
N SER A 11 -6.46 33.03 15.02
CA SER A 11 -6.17 32.74 13.61
C SER A 11 -4.78 32.14 13.42
N TRP A 12 -3.74 32.65 14.09
CA TRP A 12 -2.40 32.10 14.02
C TRP A 12 -2.31 30.69 14.61
N VAL A 13 -3.02 30.42 15.73
CA VAL A 13 -3.07 29.08 16.33
C VAL A 13 -3.73 28.09 15.38
N ILE A 14 -4.87 28.46 14.78
CA ILE A 14 -5.58 27.62 13.81
C ILE A 14 -4.72 27.37 12.57
N LEU A 15 -4.06 28.42 12.05
CA LEU A 15 -3.18 28.30 10.90
C LEU A 15 -1.99 27.37 11.19
N THR A 16 -1.38 27.50 12.36
CA THR A 16 -0.27 26.63 12.78
C THR A 16 -0.74 25.19 12.97
N LEU A 17 -1.93 24.99 13.56
CA LEU A 17 -2.53 23.67 13.77
C LEU A 17 -2.87 22.95 12.46
N LEU A 18 -3.13 23.71 11.38
CA LEU A 18 -3.39 23.16 10.03
C LEU A 18 -2.12 22.97 9.21
N LEU A 19 -1.15 23.89 9.30
CA LEU A 19 0.08 23.85 8.49
C LEU A 19 1.06 22.75 8.94
N ILE A 20 1.16 22.50 10.24
CA ILE A 20 2.09 21.47 10.76
C ILE A 20 1.68 20.07 10.28
N PRO A 21 0.42 19.61 10.42
CA PRO A 21 -0.01 18.33 9.87
C PRO A 21 0.15 18.26 8.36
N ALA A 22 -0.20 19.31 7.62
CA ALA A 22 -0.06 19.33 6.16
C ALA A 22 1.41 19.19 5.73
N GLY A 23 2.33 19.88 6.40
CA GLY A 23 3.77 19.76 6.17
C GLY A 23 4.29 18.35 6.49
N ALA A 24 3.83 17.74 7.59
CA ALA A 24 4.19 16.38 7.95
C ALA A 24 3.65 15.35 6.94
N VAL A 25 2.43 15.51 6.44
CA VAL A 25 1.86 14.67 5.36
C VAL A 25 2.75 14.74 4.11
N MET A 26 3.07 15.95 3.64
CA MET A 26 3.89 16.12 2.43
C MET A 26 5.32 15.57 2.62
N ALA A 27 5.92 15.75 3.79
CA ALA A 27 7.27 15.27 4.07
C ALA A 27 7.33 13.73 4.24
N SER A 28 6.24 13.11 4.69
CA SER A 28 6.18 11.67 4.92
C SER A 28 5.63 10.86 3.75
N GLU A 29 5.03 11.51 2.75
CA GLU A 29 4.33 10.82 1.64
C GLU A 29 5.21 9.79 0.92
N ASN A 30 6.48 10.13 0.68
CA ASN A 30 7.45 9.26 0.01
C ASN A 30 8.36 8.49 0.98
N ALA A 31 8.09 8.54 2.28
CA ALA A 31 8.88 7.81 3.25
C ALA A 31 8.69 6.30 3.09
N VAL A 32 9.80 5.55 3.17
CA VAL A 32 9.83 4.08 3.09
C VAL A 32 10.32 3.48 4.41
N PRO A 33 10.11 2.18 4.66
CA PRO A 33 10.70 1.52 5.81
C PRO A 33 12.20 1.78 5.92
N GLY A 34 12.64 2.27 7.08
CA GLY A 34 14.01 2.74 7.33
C GLY A 34 14.15 4.26 7.38
N ASP A 35 13.25 5.02 6.79
CA ASP A 35 13.25 6.47 6.88
C ASP A 35 12.74 6.96 8.25
N SER A 36 13.30 8.07 8.75
CA SER A 36 12.90 8.67 10.01
C SER A 36 11.43 9.13 10.03
N MET A 37 10.88 9.50 8.87
CA MET A 37 9.50 9.97 8.71
C MET A 37 8.50 8.85 8.44
N TYR A 38 8.96 7.60 8.31
CA TYR A 38 8.08 6.47 7.99
C TYR A 38 7.02 6.22 9.07
N SER A 39 7.41 6.30 10.34
CA SER A 39 6.45 6.16 11.44
C SER A 39 5.37 7.25 11.43
N THR A 40 5.74 8.48 11.06
CA THR A 40 4.79 9.58 10.90
C THR A 40 3.79 9.30 9.78
N LYS A 41 4.26 8.75 8.64
CA LYS A 41 3.41 8.32 7.53
C LYS A 41 2.35 7.31 7.99
N ILE A 42 2.77 6.26 8.69
CA ILE A 42 1.84 5.22 9.18
C ILE A 42 0.77 5.82 10.10
N VAL A 43 1.17 6.66 11.08
CA VAL A 43 0.22 7.32 11.98
C VAL A 43 -0.79 8.19 11.21
N LEU A 44 -0.36 8.88 10.16
CA LEU A 44 -1.25 9.71 9.32
C LEU A 44 -2.20 8.85 8.48
N GLU A 45 -1.74 7.73 7.95
CA GLU A 45 -2.57 6.76 7.22
C GLU A 45 -3.64 6.15 8.16
N ASP A 46 -3.26 5.75 9.37
CA ASP A 46 -4.18 5.23 10.39
C ASP A 46 -5.23 6.30 10.80
N ALA A 47 -4.80 7.54 10.99
CA ALA A 47 -5.69 8.65 11.28
C ALA A 47 -6.69 8.90 10.15
N LEU A 48 -6.26 8.80 8.90
CA LEU A 48 -7.14 8.93 7.73
C LEU A 48 -8.17 7.81 7.69
N LEU A 49 -7.76 6.56 7.91
CA LEU A 49 -8.67 5.41 7.98
C LEU A 49 -9.69 5.58 9.11
N LEU A 50 -9.27 6.09 10.28
CA LEU A 50 -10.17 6.36 11.39
C LEU A 50 -11.27 7.36 11.01
N VAL A 51 -10.93 8.41 10.28
CA VAL A 51 -11.89 9.42 9.78
C VAL A 51 -12.85 8.81 8.75
N MET A 52 -12.37 7.90 7.90
CA MET A 52 -13.17 7.26 6.85
C MET A 52 -13.99 6.06 7.35
N LYS A 53 -13.69 5.53 8.53
CA LYS A 53 -14.33 4.34 9.10
C LYS A 53 -15.86 4.32 9.10
N PRO A 54 -16.59 5.45 9.19
CA PRO A 54 -18.05 5.44 9.09
C PRO A 54 -18.58 5.03 7.71
N SER A 55 -17.75 5.08 6.66
CA SER A 55 -18.10 4.68 5.28
C SER A 55 -17.22 3.53 4.81
N ASN A 56 -17.76 2.31 4.77
CA ASN A 56 -17.03 1.14 4.29
C ASN A 56 -16.49 1.34 2.86
N SER A 57 -17.25 1.99 1.98
CA SER A 57 -16.82 2.28 0.61
C SER A 57 -15.65 3.26 0.57
N ALA A 58 -15.69 4.34 1.37
CA ALA A 58 -14.58 5.30 1.42
C ALA A 58 -13.33 4.67 2.05
N THR A 59 -13.50 3.82 3.07
CA THR A 59 -12.41 3.09 3.70
C THR A 59 -11.72 2.19 2.69
N SER A 60 -12.47 1.35 1.95
CA SER A 60 -11.89 0.46 0.94
C SER A 60 -11.22 1.21 -0.21
N ASP A 61 -11.79 2.35 -0.69
CA ASP A 61 -11.16 3.20 -1.71
C ASP A 61 -9.79 3.74 -1.25
N ILE A 62 -9.65 4.10 0.03
CA ILE A 62 -8.37 4.55 0.61
C ILE A 62 -7.38 3.40 0.77
N GLU A 63 -7.84 2.26 1.26
CA GLU A 63 -6.98 1.08 1.45
C GLU A 63 -6.45 0.52 0.13
N MET A 64 -7.23 0.56 -0.96
CA MET A 64 -6.73 0.24 -2.31
C MET A 64 -5.57 1.15 -2.74
N LYS A 65 -5.65 2.45 -2.42
CA LYS A 65 -4.53 3.38 -2.67
C LYS A 65 -3.32 3.06 -1.80
N PHE A 66 -3.54 2.62 -0.57
CA PHE A 66 -2.46 2.19 0.31
C PHE A 66 -1.79 0.92 -0.19
N THR A 67 -2.53 -0.04 -0.75
CA THR A 67 -1.94 -1.22 -1.40
C THR A 67 -0.97 -0.83 -2.52
N LYS A 68 -1.39 0.07 -3.43
CA LYS A 68 -0.52 0.61 -4.49
C LYS A 68 0.73 1.30 -3.91
N ARG A 69 0.57 2.04 -2.81
CA ARG A 69 1.68 2.69 -2.11
C ARG A 69 2.65 1.68 -1.47
N ARG A 70 2.14 0.61 -0.83
CA ARG A 70 2.99 -0.46 -0.27
C ARG A 70 3.81 -1.18 -1.34
N LEU A 71 3.24 -1.39 -2.54
CA LEU A 71 4.00 -1.93 -3.67
C LEU A 71 5.17 -1.01 -4.05
N LEU A 72 4.92 0.29 -4.19
CA LEU A 72 5.98 1.27 -4.48
C LEU A 72 7.06 1.30 -3.38
N GLU A 73 6.69 1.12 -2.11
CA GLU A 73 7.65 0.98 -1.00
C GLU A 73 8.53 -0.26 -1.16
N VAL A 74 7.96 -1.41 -1.55
CA VAL A 74 8.74 -2.63 -1.83
C VAL A 74 9.74 -2.36 -2.96
N GLU A 75 9.31 -1.71 -4.05
CA GLU A 75 10.16 -1.36 -5.18
C GLU A 75 11.31 -0.43 -4.79
N GLN A 76 11.03 0.56 -3.95
CA GLN A 76 12.03 1.55 -3.52
C GLN A 76 13.10 0.98 -2.56
N VAL A 77 12.77 -0.07 -1.81
CA VAL A 77 13.67 -0.69 -0.84
C VAL A 77 14.18 -2.07 -1.28
N ALA A 78 13.94 -2.47 -2.54
CA ALA A 78 14.26 -3.81 -3.05
C ALA A 78 15.71 -4.25 -2.78
N ASP A 79 16.65 -3.30 -2.86
CA ASP A 79 18.09 -3.55 -2.65
C ASP A 79 18.55 -3.21 -1.21
N THR A 80 17.62 -3.12 -0.26
CA THR A 80 17.90 -2.77 1.14
C THR A 80 17.43 -3.85 2.11
N PRO A 81 17.94 -3.91 3.34
CA PRO A 81 17.46 -4.85 4.36
C PRO A 81 16.00 -4.61 4.78
N PHE A 82 15.41 -3.49 4.36
CA PHE A 82 14.02 -3.13 4.69
C PHE A 82 12.98 -3.78 3.78
N VAL A 83 13.39 -4.44 2.69
CA VAL A 83 12.49 -5.10 1.73
C VAL A 83 11.58 -6.14 2.39
N ILE A 84 12.09 -6.94 3.32
CA ILE A 84 11.31 -7.94 4.06
C ILE A 84 10.18 -7.26 4.86
N LYS A 85 10.48 -6.14 5.52
CA LYS A 85 9.48 -5.37 6.24
C LYS A 85 8.42 -4.78 5.30
N SER A 86 8.84 -4.29 4.14
CA SER A 86 7.93 -3.75 3.14
C SER A 86 7.01 -4.82 2.55
N LEU A 87 7.51 -6.03 2.30
CA LEU A 87 6.70 -7.18 1.86
C LEU A 87 5.65 -7.58 2.91
N LYS A 88 6.02 -7.61 4.20
CA LYS A 88 5.05 -7.86 5.28
C LYS A 88 3.96 -6.80 5.35
N ASN A 89 4.34 -5.52 5.27
CA ASN A 89 3.38 -4.41 5.25
C ASN A 89 2.45 -4.49 4.02
N LEU A 90 2.96 -4.91 2.86
CA LEU A 90 2.15 -5.13 1.67
C LEU A 90 1.13 -6.26 1.90
N ASN A 91 1.54 -7.39 2.48
CA ASN A 91 0.64 -8.50 2.79
C ASN A 91 -0.49 -8.09 3.74
N GLU A 92 -0.16 -7.40 4.83
CA GLU A 92 -1.15 -6.88 5.78
C GLU A 92 -2.14 -5.96 5.07
N GLN A 93 -1.64 -5.02 4.26
CA GLN A 93 -2.48 -4.08 3.52
C GLN A 93 -3.39 -4.79 2.50
N VAL A 94 -2.90 -5.82 1.80
CA VAL A 94 -3.70 -6.60 0.84
C VAL A 94 -4.87 -7.28 1.54
N THR A 95 -4.62 -7.92 2.67
CA THR A 95 -5.66 -8.59 3.48
C THR A 95 -6.69 -7.61 4.04
N ASP A 96 -6.23 -6.46 4.57
CA ASP A 96 -7.10 -5.41 5.12
C ASP A 96 -8.01 -4.83 4.04
N THR A 97 -7.45 -4.53 2.87
CA THR A 97 -8.20 -3.99 1.73
C THR A 97 -9.27 -4.96 1.26
N THR A 98 -8.95 -6.25 1.07
CA THR A 98 -9.94 -7.28 0.70
C THR A 98 -11.06 -7.37 1.73
N THR A 99 -10.70 -7.35 3.02
CA THR A 99 -11.67 -7.37 4.12
C THR A 99 -12.60 -6.16 4.09
N SER A 100 -12.08 -4.98 3.79
CA SER A 100 -12.87 -3.74 3.75
C SER A 100 -13.81 -3.70 2.54
N ILE A 101 -13.37 -4.16 1.38
CA ILE A 101 -14.22 -4.33 0.19
C ILE A 101 -15.38 -5.28 0.51
N GLY A 102 -15.13 -6.39 1.21
CA GLY A 102 -16.17 -7.35 1.63
C GLY A 102 -17.23 -6.75 2.56
N LYS A 103 -16.96 -5.62 3.24
CA LYS A 103 -17.93 -4.92 4.12
C LYS A 103 -18.78 -3.89 3.40
N VAL A 104 -18.53 -3.60 2.12
CA VAL A 104 -19.30 -2.62 1.34
C VAL A 104 -20.68 -3.19 1.06
N LYS A 105 -21.74 -2.47 1.48
CA LYS A 105 -23.12 -2.95 1.41
C LYS A 105 -23.81 -2.66 0.07
N ASN A 106 -23.35 -1.64 -0.64
CA ASN A 106 -23.87 -1.32 -1.97
C ASN A 106 -23.22 -2.29 -2.96
N LEU A 107 -24.02 -3.18 -3.55
CA LEU A 107 -23.55 -4.26 -4.43
C LEU A 107 -22.87 -3.72 -5.70
N ASP A 108 -23.39 -2.63 -6.30
CA ASP A 108 -22.80 -2.04 -7.50
C ASP A 108 -21.44 -1.44 -7.20
N LYS A 109 -21.33 -0.70 -6.07
CA LYS A 109 -20.05 -0.12 -5.64
C LYS A 109 -19.06 -1.19 -5.20
N GLN A 110 -19.52 -2.24 -4.54
CA GLN A 110 -18.68 -3.37 -4.18
C GLN A 110 -18.14 -4.09 -5.43
N ALA A 111 -19.00 -4.33 -6.44
CA ALA A 111 -18.57 -4.94 -7.70
C ALA A 111 -17.51 -4.09 -8.44
N GLU A 112 -17.71 -2.76 -8.49
CA GLU A 112 -16.72 -1.83 -9.04
C GLU A 112 -15.38 -1.94 -8.32
N GLN A 113 -15.38 -1.89 -6.98
CA GLN A 113 -14.16 -1.97 -6.16
C GLN A 113 -13.48 -3.34 -6.27
N VAL A 114 -14.24 -4.44 -6.32
CA VAL A 114 -13.70 -5.79 -6.56
C VAL A 114 -12.98 -5.85 -7.89
N ALA A 115 -13.58 -5.34 -8.97
CA ALA A 115 -12.98 -5.36 -10.30
C ALA A 115 -11.69 -4.53 -10.36
N GLU A 116 -11.69 -3.31 -9.81
CA GLU A 116 -10.49 -2.45 -9.72
C GLU A 116 -9.38 -3.11 -8.89
N TYR A 117 -9.76 -3.72 -7.77
CA TYR A 117 -8.77 -4.30 -6.87
C TYR A 117 -8.16 -5.60 -7.41
N ILE A 118 -8.94 -6.43 -8.11
CA ILE A 118 -8.42 -7.59 -8.85
C ILE A 118 -7.33 -7.15 -9.83
N GLN A 119 -7.57 -6.10 -10.61
CA GLN A 119 -6.56 -5.55 -11.52
C GLN A 119 -5.32 -5.09 -10.76
N THR A 120 -5.50 -4.35 -9.66
CA THR A 120 -4.39 -3.88 -8.81
C THR A 120 -3.54 -5.04 -8.29
N LEU A 121 -4.16 -6.11 -7.81
CA LEU A 121 -3.43 -7.29 -7.31
C LEU A 121 -2.71 -8.05 -8.41
N GLN A 122 -3.28 -8.14 -9.61
CA GLN A 122 -2.61 -8.75 -10.77
C GLN A 122 -1.36 -7.96 -11.18
N GLU A 123 -1.46 -6.62 -11.22
CA GLU A 123 -0.32 -5.73 -11.47
C GLU A 123 0.75 -5.88 -10.37
N THR A 124 0.32 -5.94 -9.11
CA THR A 124 1.21 -6.17 -7.95
C THR A 124 1.95 -7.51 -8.06
N GLN A 125 1.24 -8.58 -8.38
CA GLN A 125 1.83 -9.91 -8.56
C GLN A 125 2.86 -9.94 -9.69
N ALA A 126 2.56 -9.28 -10.82
CA ALA A 126 3.48 -9.18 -11.95
C ALA A 126 4.76 -8.39 -11.58
N SER A 127 4.63 -7.27 -10.88
CA SER A 127 5.77 -6.46 -10.41
C SER A 127 6.66 -7.26 -9.44
N LEU A 128 6.07 -7.93 -8.45
CA LEU A 128 6.81 -8.76 -7.49
C LEU A 128 7.54 -9.92 -8.19
N GLY A 129 6.92 -10.55 -9.20
CA GLY A 129 7.58 -11.59 -10.00
C GLY A 129 8.82 -11.07 -10.73
N GLN A 130 8.78 -9.87 -11.28
CA GLN A 130 9.93 -9.24 -11.92
C GLN A 130 11.05 -8.93 -10.91
N GLN A 131 10.71 -8.41 -9.73
CA GLN A 131 11.69 -8.12 -8.68
C GLN A 131 12.36 -9.41 -8.15
N GLN A 132 11.60 -10.48 -7.97
CA GLN A 132 12.13 -11.78 -7.55
C GLN A 132 13.15 -12.31 -8.56
N VAL A 133 12.86 -12.21 -9.86
CA VAL A 133 13.79 -12.61 -10.93
C VAL A 133 15.03 -11.73 -10.94
N ALA A 134 14.89 -10.42 -10.74
CA ALA A 134 16.02 -9.50 -10.68
C ALA A 134 16.93 -9.81 -9.49
N ALA A 135 16.37 -10.05 -8.30
CA ALA A 135 17.11 -10.45 -7.11
C ALA A 135 17.85 -11.79 -7.29
N ALA A 136 17.21 -12.77 -7.93
CA ALA A 136 17.85 -14.06 -8.23
C ALA A 136 19.02 -13.93 -9.22
N ASN A 137 18.90 -13.04 -10.21
CA ASN A 137 19.96 -12.80 -11.18
C ASN A 137 21.18 -12.08 -10.58
N GLN A 138 20.94 -11.16 -9.63
CA GLN A 138 22.02 -10.50 -8.87
C GLN A 138 22.79 -11.50 -8.00
N ALA A 139 22.10 -12.44 -7.36
CA ALA A 139 22.73 -13.50 -6.57
C ALA A 139 23.63 -14.43 -7.39
N ASN A 140 23.28 -14.67 -8.65
CA ASN A 140 24.01 -15.57 -9.54
C ASN A 140 25.18 -14.88 -10.30
N ASN A 141 25.31 -13.55 -10.22
CA ASN A 141 26.38 -12.80 -10.92
C ASN A 141 27.08 -11.80 -9.99
N PRO A 142 27.92 -12.25 -9.07
CA PRO A 142 28.56 -11.39 -8.06
C PRO A 142 29.63 -10.44 -8.63
N THR A 143 29.92 -10.45 -9.94
CA THR A 143 31.04 -9.73 -10.55
C THR A 143 30.68 -8.46 -11.30
N ASN A 144 29.43 -7.96 -11.22
CA ASN A 144 29.08 -6.70 -11.85
C ASN A 144 28.83 -5.60 -10.80
N PRO A 145 29.87 -4.79 -10.44
CA PRO A 145 29.65 -3.61 -9.63
C PRO A 145 29.02 -2.54 -10.51
N ASN A 146 27.72 -2.30 -10.27
CA ASN A 146 27.02 -1.12 -10.74
C ASN A 146 26.32 -1.17 -12.11
N PRO A 147 25.02 -1.44 -12.18
CA PRO A 147 24.24 -0.88 -13.26
C PRO A 147 24.08 0.62 -12.98
N THR A 148 24.73 1.44 -13.78
CA THR A 148 24.47 2.87 -13.87
C THR A 148 22.99 3.08 -14.16
N ASN A 149 22.20 3.34 -13.12
CA ASN A 149 20.82 3.78 -13.26
C ASN A 149 20.83 5.22 -13.82
N PRO A 150 20.31 5.48 -15.03
CA PRO A 150 20.37 6.81 -15.65
C PRO A 150 19.24 7.74 -15.19
N ASN A 151 18.71 7.61 -14.00
CA ASN A 151 17.69 8.52 -13.52
C ASN A 151 18.18 9.34 -12.30
N PRO A 152 18.71 10.57 -12.52
CA PRO A 152 19.14 11.42 -11.44
C PRO A 152 17.97 12.27 -10.94
N THR A 153 17.05 11.71 -10.21
CA THR A 153 16.26 12.52 -9.29
C THR A 153 16.97 12.53 -7.95
N ASN A 154 17.69 13.61 -7.72
CA ASN A 154 18.37 13.99 -6.51
C ASN A 154 17.58 13.59 -5.26
N LYS A 155 17.91 12.50 -4.62
CA LYS A 155 17.54 12.22 -3.25
C LYS A 155 18.82 12.18 -2.43
N VAL A 156 18.97 13.18 -1.56
CA VAL A 156 19.94 13.15 -0.47
C VAL A 156 19.55 11.99 0.44
N VAL A 157 20.07 10.81 0.14
CA VAL A 157 20.00 9.67 1.04
C VAL A 157 21.08 9.93 2.09
N ASN A 158 20.66 10.11 3.35
CA ASN A 158 21.57 10.15 4.48
C ASN A 158 22.54 8.98 4.37
N ASN A 159 23.83 9.33 4.27
CA ASN A 159 24.94 8.43 4.14
C ASN A 159 25.08 7.55 5.40
N TYR A 160 24.32 6.45 5.44
CA TYR A 160 24.76 5.29 6.23
C TYR A 160 25.73 4.54 5.33
N TYR A 161 27.04 4.69 5.61
CA TYR A 161 28.08 3.86 5.04
C TYR A 161 27.80 2.40 5.43
N TYR A 162 27.13 1.68 4.52
CA TYR A 162 27.26 0.23 4.50
C TYR A 162 28.55 -0.07 3.76
N GLU A 163 29.59 -0.43 4.50
CA GLU A 163 30.68 -1.20 3.91
C GLU A 163 30.04 -2.39 3.18
N SER A 164 30.14 -2.38 1.86
CA SER A 164 29.71 -3.50 1.01
C SER A 164 30.67 -4.66 1.25
N ASN A 165 30.49 -5.36 2.36
CA ASN A 165 31.02 -6.69 2.53
C ASN A 165 30.22 -7.59 1.59
N SER A 166 30.86 -8.04 0.53
CA SER A 166 30.36 -8.92 -0.53
C SER A 166 30.04 -10.36 -0.08
N TYR A 167 29.77 -10.55 1.19
CA TYR A 167 29.07 -11.73 1.70
C TYR A 167 27.62 -11.34 1.87
N VAL A 168 26.88 -11.40 0.75
CA VAL A 168 25.42 -11.43 0.87
C VAL A 168 25.13 -12.72 1.61
N ASP A 169 24.71 -12.58 2.86
CA ASP A 169 24.40 -13.70 3.73
C ASP A 169 23.38 -14.59 3.02
N GLU A 170 23.79 -15.83 2.68
CA GLU A 170 22.95 -16.80 1.98
C GLU A 170 21.63 -17.01 2.73
N ALA A 171 21.65 -16.91 4.04
CA ALA A 171 20.48 -16.97 4.91
C ALA A 171 19.54 -15.78 4.66
N ALA A 172 20.06 -14.57 4.51
CA ALA A 172 19.23 -13.38 4.20
C ALA A 172 18.60 -13.47 2.82
N GLN A 173 19.32 -14.01 1.82
CA GLN A 173 18.73 -14.25 0.49
C GLN A 173 17.67 -15.34 0.52
N ALA A 174 17.88 -16.41 1.28
CA ALA A 174 16.87 -17.45 1.44
C ALA A 174 15.60 -16.90 2.11
N GLU A 175 15.75 -16.09 3.16
CA GLU A 175 14.62 -15.43 3.82
C GLU A 175 13.87 -14.50 2.86
N LEU A 176 14.58 -13.72 2.07
CA LEU A 176 13.98 -12.82 1.09
C LEU A 176 13.16 -13.60 0.05
N ARG A 177 13.67 -14.71 -0.48
CA ARG A 177 12.93 -15.58 -1.40
C ARG A 177 11.65 -16.11 -0.76
N ILE A 178 11.75 -16.60 0.47
CA ILE A 178 10.58 -17.11 1.22
C ILE A 178 9.53 -16.01 1.39
N GLN A 179 9.94 -14.77 1.69
CA GLN A 179 9.00 -13.66 1.84
C GLN A 179 8.35 -13.26 0.51
N PHE A 180 9.08 -13.25 -0.61
CA PHE A 180 8.49 -13.02 -1.93
C PHE A 180 7.47 -14.10 -2.28
N GLU A 181 7.81 -15.38 -2.08
CA GLU A 181 6.89 -16.49 -2.34
C GLU A 181 5.65 -16.42 -1.44
N ALA A 182 5.83 -16.15 -0.16
CA ALA A 182 4.72 -15.98 0.79
C ALA A 182 3.79 -14.82 0.36
N THR A 183 4.36 -13.70 -0.08
CA THR A 183 3.58 -12.55 -0.57
C THR A 183 2.81 -12.90 -1.84
N GLN A 184 3.41 -13.61 -2.77
CA GLN A 184 2.70 -14.04 -3.99
C GLN A 184 1.57 -15.02 -3.69
N VAL A 185 1.77 -15.95 -2.74
CA VAL A 185 0.73 -16.88 -2.29
C VAL A 185 -0.43 -16.14 -1.64
N GLU A 186 -0.15 -15.16 -0.77
CA GLU A 186 -1.18 -14.34 -0.13
C GLU A 186 -1.99 -13.55 -1.16
N ILE A 187 -1.32 -12.87 -2.11
CA ILE A 187 -2.00 -12.16 -3.20
C ILE A 187 -2.88 -13.11 -4.02
N ALA A 188 -2.41 -14.33 -4.31
CA ALA A 188 -3.21 -15.31 -5.03
C ALA A 188 -4.44 -15.75 -4.23
N ALA A 189 -4.31 -15.92 -2.91
CA ALA A 189 -5.43 -16.25 -2.02
C ALA A 189 -6.46 -15.12 -1.96
N GLU A 190 -6.00 -13.86 -1.88
CA GLU A 190 -6.89 -12.70 -1.86
C GLU A 190 -7.59 -12.47 -3.21
N LEU A 191 -6.91 -12.76 -4.33
CA LEU A 191 -7.54 -12.76 -5.65
C LEU A 191 -8.69 -13.79 -5.72
N GLU A 192 -8.52 -14.96 -5.14
CA GLU A 192 -9.59 -15.98 -5.10
C GLU A 192 -10.74 -15.54 -4.21
N ARG A 193 -10.46 -14.95 -3.04
CA ARG A 193 -11.51 -14.37 -2.17
C ARG A 193 -12.32 -13.30 -2.89
N LEU A 194 -11.67 -12.39 -3.63
CA LEU A 194 -12.35 -11.37 -4.41
C LEU A 194 -13.22 -11.94 -5.52
N ARG A 195 -12.76 -13.01 -6.19
CA ARG A 195 -13.57 -13.73 -7.19
C ARG A 195 -14.84 -14.30 -6.57
N LEU A 196 -14.75 -14.88 -5.38
CA LEU A 196 -15.91 -15.39 -4.67
C LEU A 196 -16.88 -14.27 -4.28
N VAL A 197 -16.38 -13.11 -3.86
CA VAL A 197 -17.21 -11.91 -3.60
C VAL A 197 -17.91 -11.44 -4.88
N ALA A 198 -17.21 -11.43 -6.02
CA ALA A 198 -17.80 -11.06 -7.31
C ALA A 198 -18.96 -12.00 -7.69
N LEU A 199 -18.75 -13.31 -7.60
CA LEU A 199 -19.78 -14.32 -7.89
C LEU A 199 -21.00 -14.19 -6.97
N GLU A 200 -20.80 -13.96 -5.68
CA GLU A 200 -21.91 -13.75 -4.74
C GLU A 200 -22.68 -12.46 -5.06
N ASN A 201 -21.99 -11.39 -5.44
CA ASN A 201 -22.64 -10.15 -5.89
C ASN A 201 -23.52 -10.36 -7.13
N GLU A 202 -23.01 -11.08 -8.13
CA GLU A 202 -23.79 -11.41 -9.34
C GLU A 202 -25.05 -12.21 -8.97
N ARG A 203 -24.92 -13.20 -8.10
CA ARG A 203 -26.03 -13.99 -7.59
C ARG A 203 -27.10 -13.13 -6.90
N LEU A 204 -26.67 -12.22 -6.02
CA LEU A 204 -27.59 -11.34 -5.30
C LEU A 204 -28.27 -10.34 -6.23
N GLN A 205 -27.56 -9.78 -7.22
CA GLN A 205 -28.16 -8.90 -8.21
C GLN A 205 -29.21 -9.63 -9.05
N GLN A 206 -28.95 -10.86 -9.50
CA GLN A 206 -29.91 -11.68 -10.21
C GLN A 206 -31.16 -11.98 -9.38
N GLN A 207 -30.97 -12.28 -8.10
CA GLN A 207 -32.09 -12.52 -7.18
C GLN A 207 -32.96 -11.25 -7.03
N HIS A 208 -32.36 -10.08 -6.80
CA HIS A 208 -33.11 -8.82 -6.71
C HIS A 208 -33.86 -8.48 -7.99
N GLN A 209 -33.26 -8.73 -9.16
CA GLN A 209 -33.94 -8.54 -10.44
C GLN A 209 -35.14 -9.48 -10.62
N ALA A 210 -34.99 -10.75 -10.23
CA ALA A 210 -36.07 -11.73 -10.28
C ALA A 210 -37.23 -11.38 -9.33
N GLU A 211 -36.91 -10.92 -8.11
CA GLU A 211 -37.89 -10.46 -7.13
C GLU A 211 -38.64 -9.22 -7.63
N ALA A 212 -37.94 -8.25 -8.22
CA ALA A 212 -38.54 -7.05 -8.81
C ALA A 212 -39.51 -7.41 -9.95
N ALA A 213 -39.09 -8.30 -10.86
CA ALA A 213 -39.94 -8.74 -11.98
C ALA A 213 -41.18 -9.53 -11.48
N ALA A 214 -41.07 -10.27 -10.39
CA ALA A 214 -42.22 -10.98 -9.81
C ALA A 214 -43.24 -10.05 -9.12
N LEU A 215 -42.84 -8.86 -8.70
CA LEU A 215 -43.72 -7.86 -8.10
C LEU A 215 -44.49 -7.04 -9.16
N GLU A 216 -43.99 -6.98 -10.41
CA GLU A 216 -44.60 -6.24 -11.51
C GLU A 216 -45.60 -7.12 -12.32
N ALA A 217 -45.61 -8.44 -12.11
CA ALA A 217 -46.46 -9.40 -12.79
C ALA A 217 -47.76 -9.68 -12.05
#